data_eb013869faba5d50a871ba262af85cab
#
_entry.id   eb013869faba5d50a871ba262af85cab
#
_cell.length_a   1.000
_cell.length_b   1.000
_cell.length_c   1.000
_cell.angle_alpha   90.00
_cell.angle_beta   90.00
_cell.angle_gamma   90.00
#
_symmetry.space_group_name_H-M   'P 1'
#
loop_
_entity.id
_entity.type
_entity.pdbx_description
1 polymer ?
#
loop_
_entity_poly.entity_id
_entity_poly.type
_entity_poly.pdbx_seq_one_letter_code
_entity_poly.pdbx_strand_id
1 'polypeptide(L)'
;MSAITNLKPVEERPRGNLEMSGAFNDLGSVPDGIGSLIVNADDWGVNSWITGATLDCIQRQTVSSVSAMVFMEDSDRAAELARRQQIDAGLHLNLTMAFTGKGCPFKLVEEQGKIARYLRSSRVAQAVFHPGLYRAFDYVVKAQLEEFERLYGCAVRRVDGHHHMHLCENVLSPHLLPSGIIVRRNFSFRRGEKSALNRLYRRWQDRRLAKRHRIADFFFALLPLEPKRLADLVALALRHNVEVETHPDREEEYRFLTSGGLRQFAGARGVTSGYCLRSKD
;
A
#
# COMPACT_ATOMS: atom_id res chain seq x y z
N MET A 1 -38.08 33.86 -41.09
CA MET A 1 -36.99 33.78 -42.07
C MET A 1 -35.85 33.05 -41.40
N SER A 2 -35.62 31.83 -41.85
CA SER A 2 -34.71 30.80 -41.34
C SER A 2 -33.27 31.11 -41.76
N ALA A 3 -32.31 30.95 -40.86
CA ALA A 3 -30.90 30.80 -41.22
C ALA A 3 -30.40 29.48 -40.61
N ILE A 4 -30.37 28.45 -41.42
CA ILE A 4 -29.77 27.15 -41.16
C ILE A 4 -28.29 27.29 -41.44
N THR A 5 -27.45 27.15 -40.39
CA THR A 5 -26.00 27.14 -40.54
C THR A 5 -25.53 25.69 -40.66
N ASN A 6 -24.97 25.34 -41.80
CA ASN A 6 -24.35 24.07 -42.16
C ASN A 6 -23.16 23.76 -41.25
N LEU A 7 -23.24 22.70 -40.47
CA LEU A 7 -22.09 22.05 -39.82
C LEU A 7 -21.54 20.98 -40.79
N LYS A 8 -20.28 21.13 -41.19
CA LYS A 8 -19.52 20.14 -41.96
C LYS A 8 -19.25 18.89 -41.10
N PRO A 9 -19.25 17.72 -41.72
CA PRO A 9 -18.91 16.46 -40.98
C PRO A 9 -17.44 16.47 -40.59
N VAL A 10 -17.18 16.02 -39.35
CA VAL A 10 -15.83 15.78 -38.83
C VAL A 10 -15.29 14.51 -39.49
N GLU A 11 -14.22 14.64 -40.24
CA GLU A 11 -13.47 13.52 -40.80
C GLU A 11 -12.93 12.63 -39.67
N GLU A 12 -13.37 11.40 -39.61
CA GLU A 12 -12.77 10.35 -38.80
C GLU A 12 -11.35 10.04 -39.30
N ARG A 13 -10.34 10.36 -38.50
CA ARG A 13 -8.98 9.86 -38.74
C ARG A 13 -8.95 8.35 -38.48
N PRO A 14 -8.26 7.58 -39.36
CA PRO A 14 -8.18 6.11 -39.18
C PRO A 14 -7.46 5.77 -37.86
N ARG A 15 -8.05 4.87 -37.10
CA ARG A 15 -7.43 4.22 -35.95
C ARG A 15 -6.21 3.45 -36.43
N GLY A 16 -5.04 4.00 -36.23
CA GLY A 16 -3.79 3.26 -36.39
C GLY A 16 -3.76 2.10 -35.41
N ASN A 17 -3.91 0.89 -35.93
CA ASN A 17 -3.51 -0.33 -35.24
C ASN A 17 -2.00 -0.23 -35.02
N LEU A 18 -1.58 0.11 -33.79
CA LEU A 18 -0.22 -0.15 -33.34
C LEU A 18 -0.11 -1.68 -33.17
N GLU A 19 0.32 -2.34 -34.24
CA GLU A 19 0.87 -3.68 -34.16
C GLU A 19 2.14 -3.63 -33.28
N MET A 20 1.97 -3.90 -31.99
CA MET A 20 3.06 -4.24 -31.07
C MET A 20 3.43 -5.74 -31.24
N SER A 21 3.79 -6.11 -32.46
CA SER A 21 4.35 -7.40 -32.77
C SER A 21 5.87 -7.21 -32.94
N GLY A 22 6.66 -7.65 -31.97
CA GLY A 22 8.07 -7.82 -32.24
C GLY A 22 9.09 -7.74 -31.11
N ALA A 23 8.72 -7.46 -29.86
CA ALA A 23 9.73 -7.29 -28.80
C ALA A 23 9.63 -8.25 -27.60
N PHE A 24 8.69 -9.18 -27.58
CA PHE A 24 8.44 -10.04 -26.40
C PHE A 24 8.52 -11.54 -26.64
N ASN A 25 8.90 -12.00 -27.84
CA ASN A 25 8.92 -13.44 -28.18
C ASN A 25 10.21 -14.17 -27.81
N ASP A 26 11.18 -13.54 -27.13
CA ASP A 26 12.43 -14.19 -26.75
C ASP A 26 12.74 -14.15 -25.25
N LEU A 27 11.71 -14.14 -24.41
CA LEU A 27 11.85 -14.53 -23.01
C LEU A 27 11.68 -16.04 -22.96
N GLY A 28 12.77 -16.75 -23.24
CA GLY A 28 12.89 -18.18 -22.96
C GLY A 28 12.37 -18.47 -21.56
N SER A 29 11.85 -19.66 -21.31
CA SER A 29 11.29 -20.15 -20.04
C SER A 29 12.15 -19.65 -18.86
N VAL A 30 11.74 -18.51 -18.28
CA VAL A 30 12.41 -17.97 -17.09
C VAL A 30 12.10 -18.96 -15.97
N PRO A 31 13.08 -19.56 -15.31
CA PRO A 31 12.87 -20.47 -14.18
C PRO A 31 11.94 -19.80 -13.18
N ASP A 32 11.16 -20.56 -12.42
CA ASP A 32 10.27 -20.05 -11.37
C ASP A 32 11.04 -19.04 -10.52
N GLY A 33 10.76 -17.74 -10.75
CA GLY A 33 11.60 -16.66 -10.21
C GLY A 33 11.46 -16.60 -8.71
N ILE A 34 12.57 -16.39 -8.04
CA ILE A 34 12.74 -16.27 -6.58
C ILE A 34 11.94 -15.09 -6.01
N GLY A 35 11.51 -14.12 -6.86
CA GLY A 35 10.83 -12.90 -6.45
C GLY A 35 9.28 -12.96 -6.48
N SER A 36 8.65 -11.88 -6.01
CA SER A 36 7.20 -11.71 -5.98
C SER A 36 6.79 -10.26 -6.30
N LEU A 37 5.68 -10.10 -7.03
CA LEU A 37 5.01 -8.81 -7.22
C LEU A 37 3.79 -8.77 -6.31
N ILE A 38 3.87 -7.97 -5.27
CA ILE A 38 2.82 -7.78 -4.28
C ILE A 38 2.18 -6.42 -4.54
N VAL A 39 0.90 -6.39 -4.87
CA VAL A 39 0.13 -5.15 -4.98
C VAL A 39 -0.76 -5.04 -3.76
N ASN A 40 -0.46 -4.09 -2.90
CA ASN A 40 -1.17 -3.89 -1.64
C ASN A 40 -2.04 -2.64 -1.70
N ALA A 41 -3.34 -2.80 -1.45
CA ALA A 41 -4.25 -1.67 -1.39
C ALA A 41 -4.34 -1.14 0.04
N ASP A 42 -4.04 0.14 0.20
CA ASP A 42 -4.09 0.83 1.48
C ASP A 42 -5.52 1.31 1.81
N ASP A 43 -5.74 1.74 3.04
CA ASP A 43 -6.96 2.37 3.54
C ASP A 43 -8.22 1.49 3.52
N TRP A 44 -8.08 0.14 3.50
CA TRP A 44 -9.19 -0.79 3.61
C TRP A 44 -9.95 -0.60 4.93
N GLY A 45 -11.27 -0.37 4.85
CA GLY A 45 -12.12 -0.15 6.03
C GLY A 45 -12.31 1.30 6.44
N VAL A 46 -11.68 2.28 5.78
CA VAL A 46 -11.86 3.71 6.08
C VAL A 46 -13.32 4.12 5.91
N ASN A 47 -13.93 3.76 4.78
CA ASN A 47 -15.35 3.96 4.49
C ASN A 47 -15.83 2.95 3.43
N SER A 48 -17.13 2.91 3.20
CA SER A 48 -17.75 1.93 2.29
C SER A 48 -17.31 2.09 0.83
N TRP A 49 -16.98 3.29 0.39
CA TRP A 49 -16.51 3.57 -0.96
C TRP A 49 -15.12 2.96 -1.19
N ILE A 50 -14.16 3.25 -0.32
CA ILE A 50 -12.78 2.74 -0.42
C ILE A 50 -12.79 1.20 -0.34
N THR A 51 -13.53 0.63 0.62
CA THR A 51 -13.68 -0.82 0.74
C THR A 51 -14.28 -1.43 -0.53
N GLY A 52 -15.31 -0.80 -1.12
CA GLY A 52 -15.95 -1.28 -2.35
C GLY A 52 -15.04 -1.25 -3.56
N ALA A 53 -14.33 -0.14 -3.79
CA ALA A 53 -13.37 0.02 -4.89
C ALA A 53 -12.21 -0.98 -4.78
N THR A 54 -11.69 -1.18 -3.57
CA THR A 54 -10.64 -2.16 -3.30
C THR A 54 -11.12 -3.59 -3.54
N LEU A 55 -12.35 -3.90 -3.10
CA LEU A 55 -12.95 -5.22 -3.31
C LEU A 55 -13.09 -5.58 -4.80
N ASP A 56 -13.50 -4.63 -5.64
CA ASP A 56 -13.56 -4.84 -7.10
C ASP A 56 -12.16 -5.16 -7.68
N CYS A 57 -11.11 -4.47 -7.25
CA CYS A 57 -9.74 -4.76 -7.67
C CYS A 57 -9.27 -6.15 -7.22
N ILE A 58 -9.63 -6.60 -6.00
CA ILE A 58 -9.32 -7.94 -5.49
C ILE A 58 -10.03 -9.00 -6.33
N GLN A 59 -11.33 -8.83 -6.61
CA GLN A 59 -12.12 -9.76 -7.42
C GLN A 59 -11.56 -9.91 -8.84
N ARG A 60 -10.96 -8.86 -9.37
CA ARG A 60 -10.24 -8.86 -10.66
C ARG A 60 -8.81 -9.41 -10.55
N GLN A 61 -8.37 -9.82 -9.36
CA GLN A 61 -7.03 -10.36 -9.11
C GLN A 61 -5.90 -9.37 -9.51
N THR A 62 -6.12 -8.08 -9.34
CA THR A 62 -5.12 -7.03 -9.59
C THR A 62 -4.51 -6.47 -8.30
N VAL A 63 -5.06 -6.87 -7.16
CA VAL A 63 -4.58 -6.56 -5.81
C VAL A 63 -4.33 -7.87 -5.06
N SER A 64 -3.17 -7.99 -4.41
CA SER A 64 -2.73 -9.16 -3.65
C SER A 64 -3.29 -9.19 -2.23
N SER A 65 -3.36 -8.04 -1.60
CA SER A 65 -3.58 -7.89 -0.17
C SER A 65 -4.07 -6.50 0.16
N VAL A 66 -4.57 -6.32 1.37
CA VAL A 66 -5.05 -5.02 1.84
C VAL A 66 -4.37 -4.62 3.15
N SER A 67 -4.21 -3.32 3.35
CA SER A 67 -3.82 -2.74 4.63
C SER A 67 -5.05 -2.12 5.28
N ALA A 68 -5.48 -2.73 6.38
CA ALA A 68 -6.78 -2.48 7.00
C ALA A 68 -6.65 -1.48 8.15
N MET A 69 -7.46 -0.44 8.10
CA MET A 69 -7.64 0.49 9.20
C MET A 69 -8.74 0.00 10.14
N VAL A 70 -8.48 0.10 11.43
CA VAL A 70 -9.43 -0.21 12.50
C VAL A 70 -9.95 1.08 13.12
N PHE A 71 -11.08 1.01 13.85
CA PHE A 71 -11.78 2.17 14.41
C PHE A 71 -12.26 3.18 13.36
N MET A 72 -12.43 2.75 12.12
CA MET A 72 -12.98 3.57 11.04
C MET A 72 -14.44 3.19 10.76
N GLU A 73 -15.12 4.01 10.00
CA GLU A 73 -16.56 3.87 9.70
C GLU A 73 -16.94 2.49 9.18
N ASP A 74 -16.11 1.90 8.34
CA ASP A 74 -16.39 0.64 7.64
C ASP A 74 -15.52 -0.55 8.12
N SER A 75 -14.79 -0.40 9.24
CA SER A 75 -13.85 -1.43 9.72
C SER A 75 -14.50 -2.78 9.97
N ASP A 76 -15.69 -2.82 10.58
CA ASP A 76 -16.41 -4.07 10.87
C ASP A 76 -16.83 -4.81 9.60
N ARG A 77 -17.44 -4.11 8.62
CA ARG A 77 -17.84 -4.69 7.34
C ARG A 77 -16.62 -5.12 6.52
N ALA A 78 -15.59 -4.32 6.49
CA ALA A 78 -14.34 -4.63 5.81
C ALA A 78 -13.70 -5.91 6.36
N ALA A 79 -13.65 -6.07 7.68
CA ALA A 79 -13.14 -7.28 8.32
C ALA A 79 -14.02 -8.51 8.03
N GLU A 80 -15.35 -8.36 8.04
CA GLU A 80 -16.27 -9.44 7.66
C GLU A 80 -16.05 -9.89 6.23
N LEU A 81 -15.93 -8.97 5.28
CA LEU A 81 -15.61 -9.25 3.87
C LEU A 81 -14.27 -9.97 3.74
N ALA A 82 -13.24 -9.51 4.44
CA ALA A 82 -11.91 -10.13 4.38
C ALA A 82 -11.95 -11.58 4.89
N ARG A 83 -12.64 -11.85 5.99
CA ARG A 83 -12.78 -13.22 6.52
C ARG A 83 -13.57 -14.13 5.60
N ARG A 84 -14.71 -13.64 5.05
CA ARG A 84 -15.57 -14.44 4.14
C ARG A 84 -14.89 -14.78 2.82
N GLN A 85 -14.12 -13.85 2.27
CA GLN A 85 -13.47 -14.01 0.97
C GLN A 85 -11.99 -14.41 1.07
N GLN A 86 -11.49 -14.67 2.29
CA GLN A 86 -10.09 -15.04 2.57
C GLN A 86 -9.08 -14.02 2.03
N ILE A 87 -9.44 -12.72 2.12
CA ILE A 87 -8.56 -11.63 1.69
C ILE A 87 -7.41 -11.50 2.68
N ASP A 88 -6.17 -11.47 2.18
CA ASP A 88 -4.98 -11.24 3.00
C ASP A 88 -4.94 -9.79 3.49
N ALA A 89 -5.15 -9.59 4.79
CA ALA A 89 -5.17 -8.29 5.44
C ALA A 89 -4.01 -8.13 6.43
N GLY A 90 -3.35 -6.98 6.40
CA GLY A 90 -2.43 -6.50 7.42
C GLY A 90 -2.99 -5.26 8.12
N LEU A 91 -2.45 -4.89 9.27
CA LEU A 91 -2.85 -3.67 9.98
C LEU A 91 -2.26 -2.43 9.31
N HIS A 92 -3.11 -1.51 8.87
CA HIS A 92 -2.76 -0.14 8.47
C HIS A 92 -2.80 0.79 9.69
N LEU A 93 -1.66 0.93 10.39
CA LEU A 93 -1.59 1.69 11.64
C LEU A 93 -1.92 3.17 11.40
N ASN A 94 -2.98 3.65 12.00
CA ASN A 94 -3.46 5.02 11.87
C ASN A 94 -3.04 5.88 13.07
N LEU A 95 -2.10 6.80 12.86
CA LEU A 95 -1.63 7.75 13.87
C LEU A 95 -2.04 9.20 13.56
N THR A 96 -2.63 9.44 12.38
CA THR A 96 -2.85 10.81 11.90
C THR A 96 -4.27 11.13 11.44
N MET A 97 -5.03 10.17 10.94
CA MET A 97 -6.43 10.36 10.53
C MET A 97 -7.35 10.14 11.73
N ALA A 98 -8.33 11.01 11.95
CA ALA A 98 -9.30 10.86 13.03
C ALA A 98 -10.06 9.53 12.91
N PHE A 99 -10.26 8.83 14.02
CA PHE A 99 -11.13 7.66 14.07
C PHE A 99 -12.58 8.05 13.83
N THR A 100 -13.27 7.32 12.94
CA THR A 100 -14.65 7.60 12.52
C THR A 100 -15.61 6.46 12.90
N GLY A 101 -15.08 5.36 13.47
CA GLY A 101 -15.86 4.20 13.90
C GLY A 101 -16.80 4.53 15.06
N LYS A 102 -17.99 3.97 15.04
CA LYS A 102 -18.98 4.12 16.11
C LYS A 102 -18.47 3.41 17.37
N GLY A 103 -18.58 4.08 18.53
CA GLY A 103 -18.17 3.48 19.81
C GLY A 103 -16.66 3.50 20.10
N CYS A 104 -15.87 4.21 19.29
CA CYS A 104 -14.46 4.39 19.58
C CYS A 104 -14.27 5.04 20.97
N PRO A 105 -13.43 4.48 21.87
CA PRO A 105 -13.25 5.01 23.22
C PRO A 105 -12.77 6.47 23.20
N PHE A 106 -13.39 7.33 23.98
CA PHE A 106 -13.03 8.76 24.03
C PHE A 106 -11.53 8.99 24.30
N LYS A 107 -10.96 8.23 25.25
CA LYS A 107 -9.53 8.28 25.56
C LYS A 107 -8.65 7.94 24.35
N LEU A 108 -9.07 6.98 23.54
CA LEU A 108 -8.31 6.58 22.34
C LEU A 108 -8.29 7.73 21.31
N VAL A 109 -9.43 8.37 21.08
CA VAL A 109 -9.55 9.53 20.20
C VAL A 109 -8.71 10.70 20.70
N GLU A 110 -8.74 10.97 22.01
CA GLU A 110 -7.94 12.03 22.63
C GLU A 110 -6.43 11.81 22.46
N GLU A 111 -5.94 10.61 22.81
CA GLU A 111 -4.51 10.26 22.72
C GLU A 111 -4.02 10.25 21.26
N GLN A 112 -4.82 9.71 20.35
CA GLN A 112 -4.52 9.77 18.92
C GLN A 112 -4.49 11.21 18.40
N GLY A 113 -5.39 12.08 18.89
CA GLY A 113 -5.38 13.51 18.55
C GLY A 113 -4.11 14.24 19.00
N LYS A 114 -3.53 13.87 20.16
CA LYS A 114 -2.22 14.40 20.63
C LYS A 114 -1.10 13.96 19.69
N ILE A 115 -1.06 12.69 19.32
CA ILE A 115 -0.09 12.11 18.37
C ILE A 115 -0.20 12.81 17.01
N ALA A 116 -1.41 12.91 16.46
CA ALA A 116 -1.66 13.50 15.15
C ALA A 116 -1.19 14.97 15.09
N ARG A 117 -1.46 15.76 16.13
CA ARG A 117 -0.95 17.14 16.21
C ARG A 117 0.58 17.20 16.22
N TYR A 118 1.23 16.32 16.99
CA TYR A 118 2.69 16.25 17.03
C TYR A 118 3.27 15.87 15.67
N LEU A 119 2.82 14.78 15.06
CA LEU A 119 3.35 14.30 13.80
C LEU A 119 3.14 15.27 12.63
N ARG A 120 2.08 16.10 12.70
CA ARG A 120 1.79 17.14 11.70
C ARG A 120 2.49 18.47 11.99
N SER A 121 3.04 18.66 13.18
CA SER A 121 3.65 19.95 13.58
C SER A 121 4.89 20.30 12.77
N SER A 122 5.65 19.31 12.32
CA SER A 122 6.83 19.53 11.50
C SER A 122 7.22 18.28 10.70
N ARG A 123 7.96 18.50 9.59
CA ARG A 123 8.48 17.39 8.75
C ARG A 123 9.50 16.51 9.47
N VAL A 124 10.10 16.98 10.56
CA VAL A 124 11.09 16.22 11.35
C VAL A 124 10.48 15.51 12.55
N ALA A 125 9.22 15.81 12.90
CA ALA A 125 8.55 15.19 14.06
C ALA A 125 8.56 13.65 13.99
N GLN A 126 8.41 13.06 12.80
CA GLN A 126 8.49 11.62 12.63
C GLN A 126 9.90 11.04 12.88
N ALA A 127 10.96 11.83 12.73
CA ALA A 127 12.35 11.39 12.91
C ALA A 127 12.88 11.67 14.33
N VAL A 128 12.09 12.26 15.21
CA VAL A 128 12.50 12.62 16.58
C VAL A 128 11.62 11.87 17.58
N PHE A 129 12.28 11.21 18.53
CA PHE A 129 11.57 10.58 19.66
C PHE A 129 11.09 11.64 20.64
N HIS A 130 9.79 11.65 20.94
CA HIS A 130 9.17 12.55 21.91
C HIS A 130 8.78 11.79 23.18
N PRO A 131 9.57 11.87 24.26
CA PRO A 131 9.34 11.06 25.46
C PRO A 131 8.01 11.33 26.16
N GLY A 132 7.53 12.59 26.12
CA GLY A 132 6.24 12.98 26.70
C GLY A 132 5.02 12.37 26.01
N LEU A 133 5.17 11.84 24.79
CA LEU A 133 4.09 11.18 24.06
C LEU A 133 4.23 9.64 24.05
N TYR A 134 5.26 9.08 24.67
CA TYR A 134 5.48 7.63 24.64
C TYR A 134 4.24 6.84 25.07
N ARG A 135 3.61 7.21 26.21
CA ARG A 135 2.41 6.50 26.70
C ARG A 135 1.22 6.61 25.75
N ALA A 136 1.08 7.75 25.06
CA ALA A 136 0.02 7.92 24.06
C ALA A 136 0.25 7.00 22.86
N PHE A 137 1.48 6.94 22.34
CA PHE A 137 1.85 6.03 21.24
C PHE A 137 1.66 4.56 21.64
N ASP A 138 2.17 4.16 22.80
CA ASP A 138 2.01 2.79 23.31
C ASP A 138 0.54 2.39 23.40
N TYR A 139 -0.29 3.24 23.99
CA TYR A 139 -1.73 2.99 24.12
C TYR A 139 -2.45 2.90 22.76
N VAL A 140 -2.19 3.86 21.85
CA VAL A 140 -2.88 3.91 20.54
C VAL A 140 -2.44 2.78 19.62
N VAL A 141 -1.15 2.42 19.62
CA VAL A 141 -0.63 1.29 18.83
C VAL A 141 -1.23 -0.01 19.34
N LYS A 142 -1.17 -0.25 20.67
CA LYS A 142 -1.70 -1.46 21.29
C LYS A 142 -3.20 -1.62 21.04
N ALA A 143 -3.98 -0.55 21.20
CA ALA A 143 -5.42 -0.58 20.93
C ALA A 143 -5.74 -0.98 19.48
N GLN A 144 -4.95 -0.50 18.50
CA GLN A 144 -5.16 -0.87 17.10
C GLN A 144 -4.73 -2.31 16.80
N LEU A 145 -3.67 -2.81 17.42
CA LEU A 145 -3.28 -4.22 17.31
C LEU A 145 -4.38 -5.14 17.87
N GLU A 146 -4.86 -4.86 19.08
CA GLU A 146 -5.92 -5.63 19.75
C GLU A 146 -7.25 -5.57 18.95
N GLU A 147 -7.61 -4.42 18.41
CA GLU A 147 -8.83 -4.28 17.61
C GLU A 147 -8.73 -5.01 16.28
N PHE A 148 -7.55 -4.99 15.62
CA PHE A 148 -7.34 -5.79 14.43
C PHE A 148 -7.52 -7.29 14.72
N GLU A 149 -6.91 -7.79 15.80
CA GLU A 149 -7.05 -9.20 16.20
C GLU A 149 -8.51 -9.55 16.50
N ARG A 150 -9.25 -8.67 17.17
CA ARG A 150 -10.67 -8.84 17.44
C ARG A 150 -11.51 -8.93 16.15
N LEU A 151 -11.27 -8.02 15.20
CA LEU A 151 -12.05 -7.93 13.96
C LEU A 151 -11.71 -9.05 12.97
N TYR A 152 -10.43 -9.34 12.78
CA TYR A 152 -9.94 -10.30 11.79
C TYR A 152 -9.83 -11.73 12.32
N GLY A 153 -9.92 -11.94 13.64
CA GLY A 153 -9.86 -13.26 14.28
C GLY A 153 -8.49 -13.94 14.18
N CYS A 154 -7.42 -13.19 13.95
CA CYS A 154 -6.06 -13.70 13.85
C CYS A 154 -5.05 -12.67 14.36
N ALA A 155 -3.88 -13.13 14.79
CA ALA A 155 -2.79 -12.26 15.20
C ALA A 155 -2.29 -11.39 14.03
N VAL A 156 -1.84 -10.18 14.35
CA VAL A 156 -1.26 -9.26 13.36
C VAL A 156 0.04 -9.86 12.83
N ARG A 157 0.08 -10.17 11.53
CA ARG A 157 1.27 -10.73 10.86
C ARG A 157 2.03 -9.71 10.01
N ARG A 158 1.36 -8.60 9.67
CA ARG A 158 1.90 -7.52 8.85
C ARG A 158 1.39 -6.17 9.33
N VAL A 159 2.29 -5.20 9.38
CA VAL A 159 1.99 -3.81 9.71
C VAL A 159 2.62 -2.87 8.69
N ASP A 160 1.85 -1.95 8.24
CA ASP A 160 2.29 -0.71 7.61
C ASP A 160 1.55 0.47 8.26
N GLY A 161 1.47 1.63 7.64
CA GLY A 161 0.74 2.71 8.32
C GLY A 161 0.43 3.89 7.43
N HIS A 162 -0.70 4.47 7.75
CA HIS A 162 -1.24 5.64 7.09
C HIS A 162 -0.22 6.78 7.11
N HIS A 163 0.04 7.38 5.93
CA HIS A 163 1.12 8.35 5.73
C HIS A 163 2.52 7.82 6.13
N HIS A 164 2.73 6.51 6.17
CA HIS A 164 3.98 5.83 6.59
C HIS A 164 4.43 6.16 8.01
N MET A 165 3.50 6.59 8.89
CA MET A 165 3.83 7.01 10.26
C MET A 165 4.19 5.84 11.19
N HIS A 166 3.99 4.60 10.78
CA HIS A 166 4.53 3.41 11.47
C HIS A 166 6.07 3.42 11.55
N LEU A 167 6.74 4.22 10.69
CA LEU A 167 8.20 4.39 10.67
C LEU A 167 8.69 5.56 11.55
N CYS A 168 7.81 6.22 12.31
CA CYS A 168 8.23 7.30 13.19
C CYS A 168 9.01 6.78 14.42
N GLU A 169 9.91 7.61 14.95
CA GLU A 169 10.79 7.20 16.05
C GLU A 169 10.03 6.83 17.33
N ASN A 170 8.86 7.40 17.59
CA ASN A 170 8.02 7.02 18.73
C ASN A 170 7.39 5.63 18.60
N VAL A 171 7.36 5.03 17.42
CA VAL A 171 6.97 3.64 17.20
C VAL A 171 8.19 2.72 17.17
N LEU A 172 9.25 3.12 16.45
CA LEU A 172 10.40 2.24 16.20
C LEU A 172 11.37 2.15 17.39
N SER A 173 11.69 3.26 18.05
CA SER A 173 12.67 3.28 19.15
C SER A 173 12.22 2.47 20.38
N PRO A 174 10.97 2.61 20.87
CA PRO A 174 10.49 1.81 21.97
C PRO A 174 10.00 0.40 21.55
N HIS A 175 10.11 0.05 20.26
CA HIS A 175 9.72 -1.24 19.73
C HIS A 175 8.24 -1.60 19.96
N LEU A 176 7.33 -0.69 19.64
CA LEU A 176 5.89 -0.87 19.87
C LEU A 176 5.24 -1.95 18.97
N LEU A 177 5.88 -2.29 17.86
CA LEU A 177 5.39 -3.35 16.96
C LEU A 177 5.86 -4.73 17.42
N PRO A 178 5.02 -5.79 17.31
CA PRO A 178 5.41 -7.16 17.60
C PRO A 178 6.64 -7.59 16.80
N SER A 179 7.57 -8.32 17.41
CA SER A 179 8.77 -8.81 16.72
C SER A 179 8.44 -9.94 15.74
N GLY A 180 9.22 -10.07 14.66
CA GLY A 180 9.11 -11.18 13.71
C GLY A 180 8.02 -11.00 12.64
N ILE A 181 7.11 -10.03 12.80
CA ILE A 181 6.09 -9.73 11.79
C ILE A 181 6.70 -9.07 10.55
N ILE A 182 5.93 -9.03 9.47
CA ILE A 182 6.29 -8.24 8.29
C ILE A 182 5.98 -6.77 8.55
N VAL A 183 6.92 -5.89 8.28
CA VAL A 183 6.71 -4.43 8.36
C VAL A 183 7.10 -3.79 7.04
N ARG A 184 6.24 -2.92 6.51
CA ARG A 184 6.53 -2.16 5.29
C ARG A 184 7.75 -1.28 5.50
N ARG A 185 8.66 -1.34 4.56
CA ARG A 185 9.87 -0.52 4.55
C ARG A 185 9.62 0.88 4.01
N ASN A 186 10.66 1.72 4.03
CA ASN A 186 10.64 2.99 3.32
C ASN A 186 10.55 2.82 1.80
N PHE A 187 9.98 3.82 1.09
CA PHE A 187 10.02 3.87 -0.37
C PHE A 187 11.42 3.70 -0.93
N SER A 188 11.51 2.87 -1.94
CA SER A 188 12.72 2.68 -2.75
C SER A 188 12.82 3.77 -3.81
N PHE A 189 13.97 4.45 -3.89
CA PHE A 189 14.22 5.52 -4.86
C PHE A 189 15.41 5.21 -5.74
N ARG A 190 15.31 5.56 -7.03
CA ARG A 190 16.40 5.53 -7.98
C ARG A 190 17.37 6.69 -7.72
N ARG A 191 18.58 6.60 -8.31
CA ARG A 191 19.51 7.73 -8.31
C ARG A 191 18.84 8.93 -8.99
N GLY A 192 18.90 10.11 -8.34
CA GLY A 192 18.29 11.35 -8.83
C GLY A 192 16.90 11.68 -8.26
N GLU A 193 16.11 10.69 -7.82
CA GLU A 193 14.75 10.94 -7.29
C GLU A 193 14.76 11.60 -5.90
N LYS A 194 15.78 11.35 -5.09
CA LYS A 194 15.96 11.95 -3.75
C LYS A 194 17.45 12.22 -3.49
N SER A 195 17.75 13.14 -2.57
CA SER A 195 19.10 13.44 -2.15
C SER A 195 19.84 12.20 -1.58
N ALA A 196 21.15 12.17 -1.68
CA ALA A 196 21.97 11.06 -1.15
C ALA A 196 21.76 10.86 0.37
N LEU A 197 21.64 11.95 1.13
CA LEU A 197 21.39 11.93 2.58
C LEU A 197 20.02 11.29 2.89
N ASN A 198 18.97 11.64 2.16
CA ASN A 198 17.64 11.04 2.36
C ASN A 198 17.66 9.54 2.09
N ARG A 199 18.33 9.11 1.01
CA ARG A 199 18.47 7.68 0.69
C ARG A 199 19.31 6.92 1.72
N LEU A 200 20.35 7.54 2.27
CA LEU A 200 21.19 6.96 3.33
C LEU A 200 20.38 6.79 4.63
N TYR A 201 19.64 7.80 5.04
CA TYR A 201 18.76 7.75 6.21
C TYR A 201 17.73 6.62 6.09
N ARG A 202 17.02 6.52 4.95
CA ARG A 202 16.06 5.43 4.72
C ARG A 202 16.68 4.05 4.76
N ARG A 203 17.86 3.87 4.16
CA ARG A 203 18.62 2.60 4.24
C ARG A 203 19.01 2.25 5.68
N TRP A 204 19.38 3.23 6.46
CA TRP A 204 19.69 3.03 7.87
C TRP A 204 18.45 2.61 8.65
N GLN A 205 17.31 3.28 8.46
CA GLN A 205 16.04 2.87 9.05
C GLN A 205 15.62 1.46 8.62
N ASP A 206 15.70 1.14 7.33
CA ASP A 206 15.37 -0.19 6.82
C ASP A 206 16.26 -1.28 7.42
N ARG A 207 17.56 -1.01 7.63
CA ARG A 207 18.46 -1.94 8.33
C ARG A 207 18.08 -2.13 9.80
N ARG A 208 17.64 -1.07 10.49
CA ARG A 208 17.12 -1.20 11.86
C ARG A 208 15.85 -2.07 11.87
N LEU A 209 14.96 -1.81 10.95
CA LEU A 209 13.70 -2.54 10.82
C LEU A 209 13.95 -4.03 10.55
N ALA A 210 14.84 -4.36 9.63
CA ALA A 210 15.20 -5.72 9.25
C ALA A 210 15.85 -6.56 10.37
N LYS A 211 16.34 -5.92 11.45
CA LYS A 211 16.86 -6.65 12.62
C LYS A 211 15.76 -7.33 13.44
N ARG A 212 14.53 -6.86 13.36
CA ARG A 212 13.41 -7.34 14.19
C ARG A 212 12.22 -7.82 13.38
N HIS A 213 12.14 -7.44 12.11
CA HIS A 213 10.98 -7.64 11.24
C HIS A 213 11.42 -8.15 9.88
N ARG A 214 10.52 -8.83 9.20
CA ARG A 214 10.68 -9.15 7.78
C ARG A 214 10.24 -7.95 6.96
N ILE A 215 10.98 -7.62 5.91
CA ILE A 215 10.66 -6.51 4.99
C ILE A 215 10.78 -6.97 3.54
N ALA A 216 10.00 -6.38 2.64
CA ALA A 216 10.17 -6.58 1.20
C ALA A 216 11.56 -6.04 0.73
N ASP A 217 12.07 -6.54 -0.40
CA ASP A 217 13.34 -6.04 -0.95
C ASP A 217 13.19 -4.61 -1.49
N PHE A 218 12.02 -4.32 -2.08
CA PHE A 218 11.70 -3.01 -2.65
C PHE A 218 10.24 -2.64 -2.35
N PHE A 219 10.00 -1.33 -2.25
CA PHE A 219 8.69 -0.76 -2.04
C PHE A 219 8.49 0.49 -2.91
N PHE A 220 7.39 0.54 -3.66
CA PHE A 220 7.06 1.62 -4.58
C PHE A 220 5.58 1.97 -4.49
N ALA A 221 5.23 3.22 -4.84
CA ALA A 221 3.84 3.57 -5.15
C ALA A 221 3.47 3.08 -6.56
N LEU A 222 2.20 2.82 -6.83
CA LEU A 222 1.74 2.47 -8.18
C LEU A 222 1.94 3.65 -9.14
N LEU A 223 1.60 4.86 -8.71
CA LEU A 223 1.80 6.08 -9.49
C LEU A 223 3.27 6.54 -9.53
N PRO A 224 3.71 7.17 -10.62
CA PRO A 224 2.99 7.42 -11.89
C PRO A 224 2.91 6.16 -12.77
N LEU A 225 1.85 6.08 -13.60
CA LEU A 225 1.60 4.93 -14.51
C LEU A 225 2.43 5.00 -15.80
N GLU A 226 3.71 5.24 -15.68
CA GLU A 226 4.63 5.29 -16.82
C GLU A 226 4.96 3.88 -17.31
N PRO A 227 4.73 3.52 -18.60
CA PRO A 227 4.93 2.15 -19.10
C PRO A 227 6.32 1.58 -18.80
N LYS A 228 7.38 2.37 -19.03
CA LYS A 228 8.75 1.95 -18.73
C LYS A 228 8.96 1.65 -17.23
N ARG A 229 8.43 2.51 -16.36
CA ARG A 229 8.52 2.32 -14.91
C ARG A 229 7.81 1.04 -14.47
N LEU A 230 6.60 0.80 -14.99
CA LEU A 230 5.82 -0.40 -14.68
C LEU A 230 6.52 -1.66 -15.18
N ALA A 231 7.08 -1.66 -16.38
CA ALA A 231 7.89 -2.76 -16.90
C ALA A 231 9.12 -3.03 -16.02
N ASP A 232 9.81 -1.98 -15.58
CA ASP A 232 10.98 -2.09 -14.69
C ASP A 232 10.60 -2.67 -13.32
N LEU A 233 9.42 -2.31 -12.75
CA LEU A 233 8.92 -2.89 -11.49
C LEU A 233 8.65 -4.38 -11.62
N VAL A 234 8.01 -4.79 -12.72
CA VAL A 234 7.72 -6.21 -13.01
C VAL A 234 9.03 -6.98 -13.22
N ALA A 235 9.97 -6.43 -13.98
CA ALA A 235 11.28 -7.07 -14.18
C ALA A 235 12.06 -7.23 -12.85
N LEU A 236 11.96 -6.25 -11.95
CA LEU A 236 12.55 -6.33 -10.62
C LEU A 236 11.91 -7.44 -9.78
N ALA A 237 10.58 -7.60 -9.88
CA ALA A 237 9.81 -8.62 -9.16
C ALA A 237 10.11 -10.06 -9.61
N LEU A 238 10.81 -10.26 -10.72
CA LEU A 238 11.29 -11.59 -11.12
C LEU A 238 12.33 -12.17 -10.15
N ARG A 239 13.10 -11.30 -9.48
CA ARG A 239 14.25 -11.70 -8.65
C ARG A 239 14.15 -11.21 -7.19
N HIS A 240 13.18 -10.35 -6.91
CA HIS A 240 13.04 -9.67 -5.63
C HIS A 240 11.59 -9.63 -5.17
N ASN A 241 11.38 -9.58 -3.87
CA ASN A 241 10.07 -9.26 -3.31
C ASN A 241 9.81 -7.76 -3.46
N VAL A 242 8.93 -7.41 -4.36
CA VAL A 242 8.55 -6.02 -4.67
C VAL A 242 7.13 -5.77 -4.20
N GLU A 243 6.99 -4.85 -3.26
CA GLU A 243 5.69 -4.32 -2.84
C GLU A 243 5.37 -3.05 -3.63
N VAL A 244 4.15 -2.97 -4.14
CA VAL A 244 3.57 -1.80 -4.79
C VAL A 244 2.33 -1.39 -4.03
N GLU A 245 2.36 -0.21 -3.43
CA GLU A 245 1.21 0.39 -2.76
C GLU A 245 0.27 1.01 -3.78
N THR A 246 -1.03 0.84 -3.56
CA THR A 246 -2.10 1.44 -4.38
C THR A 246 -3.24 1.95 -3.51
N HIS A 247 -3.94 2.95 -4.02
CA HIS A 247 -5.12 3.55 -3.40
C HIS A 247 -6.28 3.51 -4.40
N PRO A 248 -7.10 2.44 -4.40
CA PRO A 248 -8.19 2.28 -5.37
C PRO A 248 -9.32 3.33 -5.27
N ASP A 249 -9.31 4.19 -4.26
CA ASP A 249 -10.15 5.39 -4.20
C ASP A 249 -9.70 6.51 -5.16
N ARG A 250 -8.48 6.46 -5.67
CA ARG A 250 -7.98 7.36 -6.70
C ARG A 250 -8.40 6.85 -8.06
N GLU A 251 -9.14 7.66 -8.80
CA GLU A 251 -9.73 7.28 -10.08
C GLU A 251 -8.71 6.73 -11.09
N GLU A 252 -7.52 7.32 -11.16
CA GLU A 252 -6.44 6.90 -12.07
C GLU A 252 -5.94 5.48 -11.72
N GLU A 253 -5.69 5.21 -10.43
CA GLU A 253 -5.25 3.90 -9.97
C GLU A 253 -6.36 2.85 -10.14
N TYR A 254 -7.59 3.17 -9.77
CA TYR A 254 -8.75 2.29 -9.93
C TYR A 254 -8.97 1.90 -11.38
N ARG A 255 -9.02 2.87 -12.30
CA ARG A 255 -9.19 2.60 -13.74
C ARG A 255 -8.08 1.72 -14.27
N PHE A 256 -6.83 1.99 -13.92
CA PHE A 256 -5.69 1.18 -14.34
C PHE A 256 -5.81 -0.27 -13.84
N LEU A 257 -6.11 -0.46 -12.56
CA LEU A 257 -6.24 -1.79 -11.96
C LEU A 257 -7.43 -2.56 -12.57
N THR A 258 -8.58 -1.93 -12.73
CA THR A 258 -9.80 -2.59 -13.23
C THR A 258 -9.80 -2.83 -14.73
N SER A 259 -9.04 -2.06 -15.52
CA SER A 259 -8.88 -2.28 -16.97
C SER A 259 -7.89 -3.42 -17.31
N GLY A 260 -7.28 -4.05 -16.30
CA GLY A 260 -6.27 -5.09 -16.52
C GLY A 260 -4.88 -4.55 -16.88
N GLY A 261 -4.66 -3.22 -16.73
CA GLY A 261 -3.40 -2.57 -17.07
C GLY A 261 -2.18 -3.23 -16.42
N LEU A 262 -2.27 -3.64 -15.16
CA LEU A 262 -1.17 -4.31 -14.48
C LEU A 262 -0.86 -5.69 -15.07
N ARG A 263 -1.89 -6.43 -15.52
CA ARG A 263 -1.71 -7.75 -16.17
C ARG A 263 -0.94 -7.67 -17.48
N GLN A 264 -1.09 -6.58 -18.23
CA GLN A 264 -0.34 -6.36 -19.48
C GLN A 264 1.17 -6.34 -19.23
N PHE A 265 1.60 -5.82 -18.06
CA PHE A 265 3.01 -5.80 -17.69
C PHE A 265 3.47 -7.06 -16.94
N ALA A 266 2.62 -7.64 -16.10
CA ALA A 266 2.95 -8.81 -15.29
C ALA A 266 2.92 -10.13 -16.08
N GLY A 267 2.27 -10.16 -17.26
CA GLY A 267 2.17 -11.34 -18.10
C GLY A 267 1.53 -12.55 -17.40
N ALA A 268 1.97 -13.75 -17.72
CA ALA A 268 1.43 -14.99 -17.17
C ALA A 268 1.68 -15.17 -15.65
N ARG A 269 2.63 -14.46 -15.06
CA ARG A 269 2.90 -14.54 -13.61
C ARG A 269 1.87 -13.83 -12.75
N GLY A 270 1.26 -12.77 -13.28
CA GLY A 270 0.28 -11.98 -12.55
C GLY A 270 0.82 -11.33 -11.28
N VAL A 271 -0.11 -10.88 -10.45
CA VAL A 271 0.11 -10.39 -9.08
C VAL A 271 -0.01 -11.60 -8.13
N THR A 272 0.74 -11.62 -7.03
CA THR A 272 0.64 -12.70 -6.03
C THR A 272 -0.77 -12.76 -5.42
N SER A 273 -1.22 -13.95 -5.05
CA SER A 273 -2.54 -14.16 -4.43
C SER A 273 -2.63 -13.71 -2.97
N GLY A 274 -1.53 -13.19 -2.41
CA GLY A 274 -1.44 -12.69 -1.04
C GLY A 274 -0.11 -11.99 -0.83
N TYR A 275 0.10 -11.44 0.36
CA TYR A 275 1.35 -10.79 0.75
C TYR A 275 2.40 -11.86 1.14
N CYS A 276 3.11 -12.36 0.18
CA CYS A 276 4.11 -13.40 0.39
C CYS A 276 5.53 -12.89 0.10
N LEU A 277 6.39 -12.89 1.10
CA LEU A 277 7.83 -12.68 0.94
C LEU A 277 8.49 -14.04 0.72
N ARG A 278 8.95 -14.29 -0.51
CA ARG A 278 9.65 -15.52 -0.86
C ARG A 278 11.05 -15.53 -0.25
N SER A 279 11.48 -16.68 0.25
CA SER A 279 12.85 -16.89 0.74
C SER A 279 13.84 -16.86 -0.43
N LYS A 280 15.08 -16.46 -0.14
CA LYS A 280 16.19 -16.44 -1.11
C LYS A 280 17.17 -17.59 -0.87
N ASP A 281 16.66 -18.67 -0.26
CA ASP A 281 17.48 -19.86 0.00
C ASP A 281 17.94 -20.56 -1.27
#